data_5d4561072b67e7fcc5b49bd6aa289366
#
_entry.id   5d4561072b67e7fcc5b49bd6aa289366
#
_cell.length_a   1.000
_cell.length_b   1.000
_cell.length_c   1.000
_cell.angle_alpha   90.00
_cell.angle_beta   90.00
_cell.angle_gamma   90.00
#
_symmetry.space_group_name_H-M   'P 1'
#
loop_
_entity.id
_entity.type
_entity.pdbx_description
1 polymer ?
#
loop_
_entity_poly.entity_id
_entity_poly.type
_entity_poly.pdbx_seq_one_letter_code
_entity_poly.pdbx_strand_id
1 'polypeptide(L)'
;MIKEVNKGGLLKTAKTKAEYKKEVIEQRAENWKSKALHGQYLKSIEGKADQKLTWNWLRSGVLKKETESFILAAQEQALATNCMKAKIQHVTTNSKCRLCNEKDETVDYLISGCSKISQTDYLQRHDSVAKIIHWKLCQKFGFEYSKNHWEHQVEKVLENEKLKILWDFRIQTDRHLVHNTPDITIVEKKKVWFIDIAIPGDAQIEDKQQEKITKYRDLQIEVE
;
A
#
# COMPACT_ATOMS: atom_id res chain seq x y z
N MET A 1 -18.41 -7.24 37.25
CA MET A 1 -17.07 -7.39 37.84
C MET A 1 -16.75 -8.89 37.92
N ILE A 2 -15.74 -9.34 37.19
CA ILE A 2 -15.30 -10.75 37.23
C ILE A 2 -14.10 -10.78 38.18
N LYS A 3 -14.19 -11.58 39.23
CA LYS A 3 -13.10 -11.79 40.18
C LYS A 3 -12.37 -13.09 39.82
N GLU A 4 -11.11 -13.00 39.45
CA GLU A 4 -10.23 -14.16 39.35
C GLU A 4 -9.45 -14.35 40.66
N VAL A 5 -9.48 -15.55 41.20
CA VAL A 5 -8.70 -15.93 42.38
C VAL A 5 -7.56 -16.83 41.95
N ASN A 6 -6.32 -16.41 42.18
CA ASN A 6 -5.14 -17.24 41.98
C ASN A 6 -4.96 -18.22 43.13
N LYS A 7 -4.41 -19.41 42.85
CA LYS A 7 -4.10 -20.49 43.83
C LYS A 7 -3.16 -20.09 44.99
N GLY A 8 -2.72 -18.84 45.04
CA GLY A 8 -1.88 -18.27 46.11
C GLY A 8 -2.55 -17.22 47.01
N GLY A 9 -3.88 -17.06 46.93
CA GLY A 9 -4.62 -16.24 47.88
C GLY A 9 -4.51 -14.72 47.75
N LEU A 10 -3.78 -14.20 46.73
CA LEU A 10 -3.76 -12.78 46.45
C LEU A 10 -4.92 -12.43 45.49
N LEU A 11 -5.86 -11.60 45.99
CA LEU A 11 -6.92 -10.99 45.17
C LEU A 11 -6.30 -10.12 44.09
N LYS A 12 -6.38 -10.54 42.83
CA LYS A 12 -6.12 -9.64 41.71
C LYS A 12 -7.19 -8.54 41.68
N THR A 13 -6.77 -7.30 41.49
CA THR A 13 -7.68 -6.17 41.27
C THR A 13 -8.67 -6.53 40.16
N ALA A 14 -9.97 -6.33 40.44
CA ALA A 14 -11.01 -6.63 39.45
C ALA A 14 -10.84 -5.75 38.22
N LYS A 15 -10.64 -6.37 37.04
CA LYS A 15 -10.54 -5.66 35.75
C LYS A 15 -11.88 -5.03 35.41
N THR A 16 -11.83 -3.85 34.83
CA THR A 16 -13.02 -3.21 34.25
C THR A 16 -13.49 -4.00 33.02
N LYS A 17 -14.75 -3.86 32.65
CA LYS A 17 -15.30 -4.46 31.42
C LYS A 17 -14.52 -4.04 30.17
N ALA A 18 -13.99 -2.81 30.15
CA ALA A 18 -13.20 -2.29 29.04
C ALA A 18 -11.82 -2.99 28.95
N GLU A 19 -11.14 -3.16 30.07
CA GLU A 19 -9.85 -3.87 30.15
C GLU A 19 -9.98 -5.34 29.72
N TYR A 20 -11.01 -6.02 30.22
CA TYR A 20 -11.29 -7.40 29.80
C TYR A 20 -11.57 -7.51 28.30
N LYS A 21 -12.37 -6.59 27.73
CA LYS A 21 -12.65 -6.55 26.29
C LYS A 21 -11.36 -6.34 25.50
N LYS A 22 -10.48 -5.46 25.94
CA LYS A 22 -9.19 -5.19 25.30
C LYS A 22 -8.32 -6.44 25.29
N GLU A 23 -8.15 -7.12 26.41
CA GLU A 23 -7.37 -8.36 26.50
C GLU A 23 -7.90 -9.46 25.58
N VAL A 24 -9.23 -9.65 25.53
CA VAL A 24 -9.83 -10.64 24.64
C VAL A 24 -9.56 -10.32 23.17
N ILE A 25 -9.59 -9.03 22.80
CA ILE A 25 -9.27 -8.59 21.42
C ILE A 25 -7.79 -8.87 21.12
N GLU A 26 -6.89 -8.50 22.03
CA GLU A 26 -5.45 -8.72 21.89
C GLU A 26 -5.13 -10.22 21.76
N GLN A 27 -5.71 -11.05 22.63
CA GLN A 27 -5.52 -12.50 22.58
C GLN A 27 -6.05 -13.11 21.28
N ARG A 28 -7.19 -12.64 20.77
CA ARG A 28 -7.73 -13.09 19.48
C ARG A 28 -6.82 -12.67 18.31
N ALA A 29 -6.26 -11.47 18.36
CA ALA A 29 -5.33 -10.98 17.36
C ALA A 29 -4.03 -11.82 17.32
N GLU A 30 -3.47 -12.14 18.50
CA GLU A 30 -2.29 -13.00 18.61
C GLU A 30 -2.58 -14.45 18.14
N ASN A 31 -3.71 -15.00 18.52
CA ASN A 31 -4.15 -16.31 18.04
C ASN A 31 -4.35 -16.32 16.51
N TRP A 32 -4.82 -15.22 15.91
CA TRP A 32 -4.95 -15.08 14.47
C TRP A 32 -3.59 -15.03 13.79
N LYS A 33 -2.68 -14.20 14.29
CA LYS A 33 -1.31 -14.06 13.79
C LYS A 33 -0.50 -15.37 13.89
N SER A 34 -0.75 -16.18 14.91
CA SER A 34 -0.01 -17.44 15.13
C SER A 34 -0.35 -18.55 14.13
N LYS A 35 -1.48 -18.45 13.41
CA LYS A 35 -1.90 -19.47 12.45
C LYS A 35 -1.01 -19.48 11.21
N ALA A 36 -0.79 -20.69 10.66
CA ALA A 36 0.09 -20.88 9.50
C ALA A 36 -0.44 -20.26 8.20
N LEU A 37 -1.77 -20.25 8.02
CA LEU A 37 -2.43 -19.80 6.79
C LEU A 37 -3.18 -18.46 6.95
N HIS A 38 -3.39 -18.01 8.21
CA HIS A 38 -4.10 -16.78 8.51
C HIS A 38 -3.19 -15.79 9.23
N GLY A 39 -3.53 -14.51 9.19
CA GLY A 39 -2.74 -13.46 9.83
C GLY A 39 -1.40 -13.18 9.14
N GLN A 40 -1.16 -13.70 7.95
CA GLN A 40 0.07 -13.46 7.19
C GLN A 40 0.21 -12.00 6.78
N TYR A 41 -0.89 -11.38 6.36
CA TYR A 41 -0.91 -9.97 6.01
C TYR A 41 -0.52 -9.08 7.19
N LEU A 42 -1.09 -9.33 8.38
CA LEU A 42 -0.73 -8.57 9.59
C LEU A 42 0.76 -8.68 9.92
N LYS A 43 1.36 -9.86 9.75
CA LYS A 43 2.80 -10.05 9.95
C LYS A 43 3.64 -9.32 8.91
N SER A 44 3.23 -9.33 7.64
CA SER A 44 3.98 -8.72 6.54
C SER A 44 4.06 -7.21 6.64
N ILE A 45 3.02 -6.57 7.21
CA ILE A 45 2.94 -5.10 7.36
C ILE A 45 3.36 -4.59 8.74
N GLU A 46 3.63 -5.47 9.71
CA GLU A 46 4.03 -5.09 11.06
C GLU A 46 5.34 -4.29 11.04
N GLY A 47 5.33 -3.08 11.61
CA GLY A 47 6.47 -2.16 11.59
C GLY A 47 6.72 -1.44 10.26
N LYS A 48 6.01 -1.80 9.17
CA LYS A 48 6.21 -1.24 7.82
C LYS A 48 5.11 -0.29 7.37
N ALA A 49 3.91 -0.43 7.92
CA ALA A 49 2.74 0.34 7.51
C ALA A 49 2.00 0.94 8.71
N ASP A 50 1.36 2.09 8.48
CA ASP A 50 0.48 2.70 9.48
C ASP A 50 -0.78 1.84 9.67
N GLN A 51 -0.91 1.23 10.84
CA GLN A 51 -2.01 0.34 11.20
C GLN A 51 -3.39 1.01 11.06
N LYS A 52 -3.49 2.29 11.41
CA LYS A 52 -4.75 3.03 11.37
C LYS A 52 -5.18 3.32 9.94
N LEU A 53 -4.26 3.78 9.12
CA LEU A 53 -4.51 4.08 7.71
C LEU A 53 -4.76 2.79 6.90
N THR A 54 -4.02 1.74 7.16
CA THR A 54 -4.17 0.43 6.51
C THR A 54 -5.60 -0.11 6.62
N TRP A 55 -6.26 0.06 7.76
CA TRP A 55 -7.62 -0.45 8.01
C TRP A 55 -8.73 0.60 7.84
N ASN A 56 -8.39 1.79 7.35
CA ASN A 56 -9.38 2.86 7.20
C ASN A 56 -10.48 2.52 6.19
N TRP A 57 -10.13 1.83 5.10
CA TRP A 57 -11.09 1.39 4.09
C TRP A 57 -12.18 0.47 4.67
N LEU A 58 -11.81 -0.45 5.57
CA LEU A 58 -12.74 -1.37 6.23
C LEU A 58 -13.62 -0.62 7.25
N ARG A 59 -13.05 0.37 7.96
CA ARG A 59 -13.78 1.17 8.95
C ARG A 59 -14.74 2.16 8.31
N SER A 60 -14.46 2.62 7.10
CA SER A 60 -15.28 3.61 6.39
C SER A 60 -16.65 3.06 5.98
N GLY A 61 -16.79 1.75 5.81
CA GLY A 61 -18.03 1.10 5.38
C GLY A 61 -18.52 1.51 3.99
N VAL A 62 -17.63 2.04 3.14
CA VAL A 62 -17.97 2.55 1.81
C VAL A 62 -18.08 1.42 0.79
N LEU A 63 -17.34 0.34 1.00
CA LEU A 63 -17.31 -0.79 0.07
C LEU A 63 -18.48 -1.74 0.30
N LYS A 64 -18.89 -2.44 -0.76
CA LYS A 64 -19.84 -3.55 -0.65
C LYS A 64 -19.20 -4.71 0.09
N LYS A 65 -19.99 -5.48 0.83
CA LYS A 65 -19.53 -6.63 1.64
C LYS A 65 -18.76 -7.67 0.82
N GLU A 66 -19.18 -7.89 -0.42
CA GLU A 66 -18.51 -8.82 -1.34
C GLU A 66 -17.09 -8.32 -1.68
N THR A 67 -16.95 -7.02 -1.91
CA THR A 67 -15.65 -6.38 -2.18
C THR A 67 -14.75 -6.42 -0.95
N GLU A 68 -15.28 -6.13 0.25
CA GLU A 68 -14.54 -6.23 1.51
C GLU A 68 -14.05 -7.67 1.74
N SER A 69 -14.93 -8.65 1.56
CA SER A 69 -14.58 -10.07 1.69
C SER A 69 -13.51 -10.50 0.69
N PHE A 70 -13.58 -10.02 -0.55
CA PHE A 70 -12.59 -10.29 -1.58
C PHE A 70 -11.22 -9.70 -1.22
N ILE A 71 -11.18 -8.45 -0.74
CA ILE A 71 -9.92 -7.80 -0.32
C ILE A 71 -9.30 -8.54 0.85
N LEU A 72 -10.10 -8.90 1.87
CA LEU A 72 -9.60 -9.68 3.02
C LEU A 72 -9.07 -11.05 2.60
N ALA A 73 -9.76 -11.75 1.69
CA ALA A 73 -9.29 -13.03 1.16
C ALA A 73 -7.99 -12.87 0.34
N ALA A 74 -7.84 -11.78 -0.40
CA ALA A 74 -6.62 -11.47 -1.13
C ALA A 74 -5.45 -11.21 -0.17
N GLN A 75 -5.65 -10.39 0.86
CA GLN A 75 -4.66 -10.08 1.88
C GLN A 75 -4.16 -11.33 2.60
N GLU A 76 -5.03 -12.27 2.90
CA GLU A 76 -4.70 -13.55 3.54
C GLU A 76 -4.25 -14.64 2.55
N GLN A 77 -3.97 -14.31 1.27
CA GLN A 77 -3.59 -15.27 0.22
C GLN A 77 -4.60 -16.41 0.03
N ALA A 78 -5.86 -16.19 0.39
CA ALA A 78 -6.92 -17.22 0.42
C ALA A 78 -7.72 -17.31 -0.89
N LEU A 79 -7.40 -16.51 -1.91
CA LEU A 79 -8.03 -16.60 -3.22
C LEU A 79 -7.59 -17.88 -3.94
N ALA A 80 -8.49 -18.43 -4.77
CA ALA A 80 -8.29 -19.68 -5.51
C ALA A 80 -7.30 -19.53 -6.67
N THR A 81 -6.08 -19.11 -6.37
CA THR A 81 -4.94 -19.07 -7.28
C THR A 81 -4.43 -20.49 -7.59
N ASN A 82 -3.63 -20.66 -8.65
CA ASN A 82 -3.03 -21.95 -8.95
C ASN A 82 -2.10 -22.42 -7.82
N CYS A 83 -1.39 -21.51 -7.16
CA CYS A 83 -0.58 -21.84 -5.99
C CYS A 83 -1.45 -22.40 -4.85
N MET A 84 -2.56 -21.73 -4.51
CA MET A 84 -3.49 -22.19 -3.49
C MET A 84 -4.07 -23.56 -3.84
N LYS A 85 -4.53 -23.74 -5.10
CA LYS A 85 -5.09 -25.00 -5.59
C LYS A 85 -4.10 -26.16 -5.57
N ALA A 86 -2.83 -25.89 -5.92
CA ALA A 86 -1.79 -26.92 -5.95
C ALA A 86 -1.26 -27.29 -4.58
N LYS A 87 -0.88 -26.26 -3.77
CA LYS A 87 -0.12 -26.47 -2.52
C LYS A 87 -0.98 -26.68 -1.29
N ILE A 88 -2.22 -26.14 -1.29
CA ILE A 88 -3.09 -26.17 -0.12
C ILE A 88 -4.30 -27.08 -0.36
N GLN A 89 -4.97 -26.94 -1.51
CA GLN A 89 -6.18 -27.71 -1.82
C GLN A 89 -5.87 -29.06 -2.47
N HIS A 90 -4.67 -29.23 -3.03
CA HIS A 90 -4.22 -30.45 -3.74
C HIS A 90 -5.16 -30.90 -4.88
N VAL A 91 -5.85 -29.96 -5.52
CA VAL A 91 -6.76 -30.22 -6.65
C VAL A 91 -6.09 -30.14 -8.03
N THR A 92 -4.85 -29.65 -8.07
CA THR A 92 -4.00 -29.60 -9.27
C THR A 92 -2.54 -29.75 -8.88
N THR A 93 -1.68 -30.11 -9.82
CA THR A 93 -0.22 -30.17 -9.62
C THR A 93 0.48 -28.92 -10.13
N ASN A 94 -0.17 -28.12 -10.99
CA ASN A 94 0.41 -26.92 -11.56
C ASN A 94 0.14 -25.70 -10.68
N SER A 95 1.18 -25.15 -10.07
CA SER A 95 1.13 -23.93 -9.26
C SER A 95 1.46 -22.64 -10.04
N LYS A 96 1.90 -22.76 -11.31
CA LYS A 96 2.39 -21.63 -12.10
C LYS A 96 1.30 -20.63 -12.47
N CYS A 97 1.71 -19.37 -12.63
CA CYS A 97 0.83 -18.29 -13.04
C CYS A 97 0.18 -18.59 -14.39
N ARG A 98 -1.14 -18.52 -14.44
CA ARG A 98 -1.95 -18.78 -15.65
C ARG A 98 -1.71 -17.74 -16.77
N LEU A 99 -1.15 -16.59 -16.44
CA LEU A 99 -0.93 -15.50 -17.39
C LEU A 99 0.47 -15.55 -18.03
N CYS A 100 1.53 -15.70 -17.22
CA CYS A 100 2.92 -15.69 -17.71
C CYS A 100 3.62 -17.04 -17.64
N ASN A 101 3.13 -17.97 -16.83
CA ASN A 101 3.70 -19.30 -16.58
C ASN A 101 5.15 -19.32 -15.99
N GLU A 102 5.62 -18.16 -15.45
CA GLU A 102 6.98 -18.02 -14.94
C GLU A 102 7.12 -18.50 -13.49
N LYS A 103 6.35 -17.90 -12.57
CA LYS A 103 6.42 -18.17 -11.13
C LYS A 103 5.11 -18.73 -10.59
N ASP A 104 5.13 -19.18 -9.35
CA ASP A 104 3.92 -19.65 -8.67
C ASP A 104 2.89 -18.53 -8.57
N GLU A 105 1.63 -18.86 -8.90
CA GLU A 105 0.51 -17.92 -8.88
C GLU A 105 0.05 -17.67 -7.45
N THR A 106 0.75 -16.83 -6.72
CA THR A 106 0.27 -16.25 -5.47
C THR A 106 -0.49 -14.96 -5.74
N VAL A 107 -1.27 -14.47 -4.78
CA VAL A 107 -1.93 -13.16 -4.89
C VAL A 107 -0.88 -12.06 -5.02
N ASP A 108 0.17 -12.09 -4.18
CA ASP A 108 1.26 -11.12 -4.23
C ASP A 108 1.96 -11.09 -5.59
N TYR A 109 2.22 -12.28 -6.17
CA TYR A 109 2.83 -12.35 -7.49
C TYR A 109 1.92 -11.77 -8.58
N LEU A 110 0.62 -12.06 -8.53
CA LEU A 110 -0.34 -11.48 -9.48
C LEU A 110 -0.39 -9.94 -9.36
N ILE A 111 -0.39 -9.43 -8.13
CA ILE A 111 -0.53 -7.98 -7.89
C ILE A 111 0.74 -7.20 -8.23
N SER A 112 1.94 -7.75 -7.95
CA SER A 112 3.18 -6.98 -7.97
C SER A 112 4.29 -7.53 -8.86
N GLY A 113 4.21 -8.78 -9.32
CA GLY A 113 5.33 -9.47 -9.96
C GLY A 113 5.06 -10.07 -11.34
N CYS A 114 3.81 -10.19 -11.76
CA CYS A 114 3.49 -10.83 -13.03
C CYS A 114 3.84 -9.94 -14.23
N SER A 115 4.75 -10.40 -15.10
CA SER A 115 5.22 -9.67 -16.27
C SER A 115 4.10 -9.30 -17.26
N LYS A 116 3.02 -10.09 -17.32
CA LYS A 116 1.91 -9.86 -18.26
C LYS A 116 1.00 -8.71 -17.85
N ILE A 117 0.85 -8.42 -16.57
CA ILE A 117 0.01 -7.33 -16.07
C ILE A 117 0.81 -6.10 -15.66
N SER A 118 2.15 -6.18 -15.72
CA SER A 118 3.03 -5.07 -15.31
C SER A 118 2.89 -3.84 -16.20
N GLN A 119 2.61 -4.02 -17.48
CA GLN A 119 2.48 -2.93 -18.47
C GLN A 119 1.03 -2.44 -18.64
N THR A 120 0.06 -3.05 -18.00
CA THR A 120 -1.36 -2.72 -18.11
C THR A 120 -1.94 -2.34 -16.74
N ASP A 121 -2.43 -3.33 -16.01
CA ASP A 121 -3.14 -3.12 -14.74
C ASP A 121 -2.26 -2.50 -13.66
N TYR A 122 -0.98 -2.85 -13.61
CA TYR A 122 -0.04 -2.24 -12.67
C TYR A 122 0.14 -0.75 -12.95
N LEU A 123 0.36 -0.38 -14.23
CA LEU A 123 0.52 1.01 -14.65
C LEU A 123 -0.77 1.81 -14.37
N GLN A 124 -1.92 1.26 -14.73
CA GLN A 124 -3.21 1.89 -14.46
C GLN A 124 -3.43 2.12 -12.95
N ARG A 125 -3.06 1.15 -12.11
CA ARG A 125 -3.15 1.28 -10.64
C ARG A 125 -2.19 2.34 -10.12
N HIS A 126 -0.95 2.36 -10.60
CA HIS A 126 0.05 3.37 -10.30
C HIS A 126 -0.46 4.77 -10.63
N ASP A 127 -0.93 4.97 -11.85
CA ASP A 127 -1.43 6.26 -12.32
C ASP A 127 -2.68 6.72 -11.57
N SER A 128 -3.53 5.77 -11.16
CA SER A 128 -4.72 6.08 -10.35
C SER A 128 -4.33 6.64 -8.97
N VAL A 129 -3.30 6.08 -8.33
CA VAL A 129 -2.78 6.61 -7.06
C VAL A 129 -2.13 7.97 -7.27
N ALA A 130 -1.32 8.11 -8.32
CA ALA A 130 -0.68 9.38 -8.66
C ALA A 130 -1.71 10.49 -8.92
N LYS A 131 -2.80 10.20 -9.65
CA LYS A 131 -3.92 11.14 -9.88
C LYS A 131 -4.59 11.58 -8.59
N ILE A 132 -4.80 10.68 -7.63
CA ILE A 132 -5.38 11.04 -6.34
C ILE A 132 -4.44 11.97 -5.58
N ILE A 133 -3.14 11.73 -5.62
CA ILE A 133 -2.15 12.59 -4.98
C ILE A 133 -2.15 13.96 -5.65
N HIS A 134 -2.10 14.02 -6.98
CA HIS A 134 -2.19 15.27 -7.75
C HIS A 134 -3.46 16.07 -7.39
N TRP A 135 -4.63 15.42 -7.36
CA TRP A 135 -5.88 16.03 -6.95
C TRP A 135 -5.81 16.62 -5.53
N LYS A 136 -5.21 15.90 -4.58
CA LYS A 136 -4.97 16.38 -3.21
C LYS A 136 -4.02 17.57 -3.16
N LEU A 137 -3.00 17.59 -4.00
CA LEU A 137 -2.08 18.71 -4.12
C LEU A 137 -2.78 19.95 -4.68
N CYS A 138 -3.64 19.78 -5.71
CA CYS A 138 -4.45 20.88 -6.22
C CYS A 138 -5.34 21.48 -5.13
N GLN A 139 -6.02 20.66 -4.34
CA GLN A 139 -6.82 21.14 -3.20
C GLN A 139 -5.97 21.90 -2.18
N LYS A 140 -4.80 21.35 -1.84
CA LYS A 140 -3.93 21.93 -0.82
C LYS A 140 -3.35 23.28 -1.22
N PHE A 141 -3.02 23.44 -2.50
CA PHE A 141 -2.31 24.62 -3.01
C PHE A 141 -3.19 25.61 -3.76
N GLY A 142 -4.52 25.38 -3.77
CA GLY A 142 -5.49 26.30 -4.33
C GLY A 142 -5.55 26.34 -5.84
N PHE A 143 -5.18 25.26 -6.52
CA PHE A 143 -5.44 25.09 -7.95
C PHE A 143 -6.88 24.64 -8.21
N GLU A 144 -7.32 24.74 -9.44
CA GLU A 144 -8.60 24.19 -9.86
C GLU A 144 -8.60 22.66 -9.74
N TYR A 145 -9.69 22.09 -9.24
CA TYR A 145 -9.88 20.66 -9.07
C TYR A 145 -11.35 20.26 -9.17
N SER A 146 -11.61 19.04 -9.63
CA SER A 146 -12.95 18.48 -9.68
C SER A 146 -13.48 18.12 -8.29
N LYS A 147 -14.80 18.11 -8.13
CA LYS A 147 -15.46 17.72 -6.88
C LYS A 147 -15.03 16.31 -6.44
N ASN A 148 -14.94 15.39 -7.38
CA ASN A 148 -14.58 13.99 -7.15
C ASN A 148 -13.21 13.69 -7.76
N HIS A 149 -12.36 12.91 -7.07
CA HIS A 149 -11.03 12.59 -7.55
C HIS A 149 -11.02 11.77 -8.86
N TRP A 150 -12.06 10.98 -9.12
CA TRP A 150 -12.17 10.18 -10.36
C TRP A 150 -12.53 11.00 -11.60
N GLU A 151 -13.07 12.22 -11.43
CA GLU A 151 -13.35 13.17 -12.50
C GLU A 151 -12.17 14.09 -12.78
N HIS A 152 -11.16 14.06 -11.90
CA HIS A 152 -10.02 14.96 -11.98
C HIS A 152 -9.20 14.71 -13.24
N GLN A 153 -8.99 15.77 -14.02
CA GLN A 153 -8.08 15.79 -15.14
C GLN A 153 -6.72 16.27 -14.66
N VAL A 154 -5.69 15.52 -15.04
CA VAL A 154 -4.32 15.87 -14.66
C VAL A 154 -3.72 16.78 -15.73
N GLU A 155 -3.30 17.96 -15.32
CA GLU A 155 -2.51 18.87 -16.17
C GLU A 155 -1.02 18.62 -15.93
N LYS A 156 -0.25 18.62 -17.01
CA LYS A 156 1.20 18.37 -16.93
C LYS A 156 1.96 19.43 -16.16
N VAL A 157 1.49 20.67 -16.23
CA VAL A 157 2.11 21.83 -15.56
C VAL A 157 1.01 22.70 -14.97
N LEU A 158 1.02 22.82 -13.65
CA LEU A 158 0.19 23.79 -12.93
C LEU A 158 1.12 24.81 -12.26
N GLU A 159 0.84 26.09 -12.42
CA GLU A 159 1.64 27.15 -11.84
C GLU A 159 0.77 28.25 -11.24
N ASN A 160 1.16 28.72 -10.08
CA ASN A 160 0.63 29.91 -9.45
C ASN A 160 1.77 30.77 -8.84
N GLU A 161 1.44 31.87 -8.19
CA GLU A 161 2.45 32.80 -7.60
C GLU A 161 3.36 32.13 -6.54
N LYS A 162 2.97 30.99 -5.98
CA LYS A 162 3.65 30.33 -4.88
C LYS A 162 4.53 29.17 -5.33
N LEU A 163 4.00 28.35 -6.25
CA LEU A 163 4.65 27.10 -6.65
C LEU A 163 4.21 26.59 -8.03
N LYS A 164 4.97 25.61 -8.54
CA LYS A 164 4.60 24.80 -9.71
C LYS A 164 4.41 23.35 -9.30
N ILE A 165 3.44 22.67 -9.91
CA ILE A 165 3.28 21.22 -9.87
C ILE A 165 3.51 20.70 -11.28
N LEU A 166 4.43 19.77 -11.42
CA LEU A 166 4.80 19.14 -12.69
C LEU A 166 4.44 17.65 -12.60
N TRP A 167 3.69 17.17 -13.59
CA TRP A 167 3.28 15.77 -13.68
C TRP A 167 4.05 15.05 -14.78
N ASP A 168 4.72 13.95 -14.43
CA ASP A 168 5.51 13.13 -15.37
C ASP A 168 6.33 14.03 -16.31
N PHE A 169 7.05 14.96 -15.69
CA PHE A 169 7.78 16.00 -16.40
C PHE A 169 9.28 15.74 -16.33
N ARG A 170 9.92 15.75 -17.48
CA ARG A 170 11.36 15.58 -17.58
C ARG A 170 12.09 16.82 -17.10
N ILE A 171 12.85 16.70 -16.01
CA ILE A 171 13.70 17.76 -15.50
C ILE A 171 14.96 17.86 -16.35
N GLN A 172 15.23 19.05 -16.85
CA GLN A 172 16.46 19.33 -17.59
C GLN A 172 17.58 19.62 -16.58
N THR A 173 18.72 18.98 -16.80
CA THR A 173 19.93 19.09 -15.96
C THR A 173 21.13 19.31 -16.85
N ASP A 174 22.20 19.94 -16.32
CA ASP A 174 23.43 20.20 -17.07
C ASP A 174 24.12 18.90 -17.51
N ARG A 175 24.03 17.86 -16.67
CA ARG A 175 24.50 16.52 -16.98
C ARG A 175 23.35 15.65 -17.45
N HIS A 176 23.63 14.72 -18.35
CA HIS A 176 22.65 13.72 -18.77
C HIS A 176 22.39 12.72 -17.64
N LEU A 177 21.20 12.74 -17.08
CA LEU A 177 20.74 11.79 -16.08
C LEU A 177 19.78 10.77 -16.69
N VAL A 178 19.93 9.51 -16.30
CA VAL A 178 19.06 8.40 -16.73
C VAL A 178 17.67 8.55 -16.09
N HIS A 179 17.63 9.01 -14.83
CA HIS A 179 16.40 9.12 -14.04
C HIS A 179 16.15 10.60 -13.70
N ASN A 180 15.43 11.29 -14.54
CA ASN A 180 15.11 12.71 -14.39
C ASN A 180 13.63 13.04 -14.61
N THR A 181 12.76 12.04 -14.47
CA THR A 181 11.31 12.17 -14.66
C THR A 181 10.59 11.56 -13.45
N PRO A 182 10.48 12.28 -12.31
CA PRO A 182 9.63 11.88 -11.19
C PRO A 182 8.15 11.91 -11.59
N ASP A 183 7.32 11.11 -10.94
CA ASP A 183 5.87 11.07 -11.20
C ASP A 183 5.22 12.45 -10.96
N ILE A 184 5.60 13.12 -9.84
CA ILE A 184 5.16 14.49 -9.57
C ILE A 184 6.36 15.28 -9.00
N THR A 185 6.58 16.48 -9.52
CA THR A 185 7.56 17.43 -8.97
C THR A 185 6.83 18.68 -8.47
N ILE A 186 7.15 19.13 -7.27
CA ILE A 186 6.66 20.39 -6.73
C ILE A 186 7.84 21.34 -6.60
N VAL A 187 7.75 22.51 -7.22
CA VAL A 187 8.76 23.56 -7.14
C VAL A 187 8.18 24.77 -6.40
N GLU A 188 8.70 25.07 -5.23
CA GLU A 188 8.30 26.20 -4.40
C GLU A 188 9.51 27.08 -4.11
N LYS A 189 9.63 28.24 -4.79
CA LYS A 189 10.75 29.20 -4.62
C LYS A 189 12.13 28.53 -4.63
N LYS A 190 12.65 28.18 -3.44
CA LYS A 190 13.97 27.58 -3.22
C LYS A 190 13.90 26.10 -2.80
N LYS A 191 12.75 25.47 -2.91
CA LYS A 191 12.55 24.08 -2.51
C LYS A 191 11.94 23.29 -3.65
N VAL A 192 12.47 22.10 -3.88
CA VAL A 192 11.94 21.15 -4.83
C VAL A 192 11.63 19.84 -4.12
N TRP A 193 10.48 19.27 -4.38
CA TRP A 193 10.11 17.93 -3.90
C TRP A 193 9.86 17.01 -5.07
N PHE A 194 10.50 15.87 -5.06
CA PHE A 194 10.21 14.78 -5.98
C PHE A 194 9.32 13.76 -5.30
N ILE A 195 8.19 13.47 -5.89
CA ILE A 195 7.24 12.46 -5.45
C ILE A 195 7.24 11.37 -6.52
N ASP A 196 7.67 10.17 -6.13
CA ASP A 196 7.70 9.01 -7.01
C ASP A 196 6.96 7.87 -6.32
N ILE A 197 5.99 7.31 -7.02
CA ILE A 197 5.03 6.37 -6.46
C ILE A 197 5.49 4.95 -6.75
N ALA A 198 5.37 4.09 -5.77
CA ALA A 198 5.56 2.66 -5.92
C ALA A 198 4.38 1.90 -5.31
N ILE A 199 3.99 0.80 -5.92
CA ILE A 199 2.96 -0.10 -5.40
C ILE A 199 3.57 -1.51 -5.35
N PRO A 200 4.53 -1.74 -4.45
CA PRO A 200 5.17 -3.04 -4.28
C PRO A 200 4.26 -4.04 -3.58
N GLY A 201 4.62 -5.31 -3.60
CA GLY A 201 4.11 -6.27 -2.64
C GLY A 201 4.58 -5.92 -1.22
N ASP A 202 3.79 -6.28 -0.22
CA ASP A 202 4.02 -5.88 1.18
C ASP A 202 5.42 -6.23 1.71
N ALA A 203 5.98 -7.37 1.28
CA ALA A 203 7.33 -7.78 1.66
C ALA A 203 8.46 -6.93 1.05
N GLN A 204 8.16 -6.15 -0.01
CA GLN A 204 9.16 -5.40 -0.80
C GLN A 204 9.09 -3.89 -0.58
N ILE A 205 8.35 -3.41 0.42
CA ILE A 205 8.13 -1.98 0.66
C ILE A 205 9.46 -1.27 0.90
N GLU A 206 10.29 -1.79 1.81
CA GLU A 206 11.58 -1.18 2.18
C GLU A 206 12.57 -1.17 1.00
N ASP A 207 12.67 -2.30 0.28
CA ASP A 207 13.56 -2.41 -0.89
C ASP A 207 13.16 -1.39 -1.97
N LYS A 208 11.86 -1.26 -2.24
CA LYS A 208 11.35 -0.29 -3.21
C LYS A 208 11.52 1.15 -2.77
N GLN A 209 11.37 1.44 -1.49
CA GLN A 209 11.67 2.76 -0.94
C GLN A 209 13.13 3.12 -1.17
N GLN A 210 14.06 2.24 -0.83
CA GLN A 210 15.48 2.46 -1.02
C GLN A 210 15.87 2.57 -2.50
N GLU A 211 15.27 1.76 -3.37
CA GLU A 211 15.45 1.85 -4.83
C GLU A 211 15.05 3.23 -5.34
N LYS A 212 13.90 3.77 -4.92
CA LYS A 212 13.42 5.10 -5.34
C LYS A 212 14.31 6.25 -4.85
N ILE A 213 14.77 6.18 -3.60
CA ILE A 213 15.72 7.16 -3.04
C ILE A 213 17.01 7.16 -3.86
N THR A 214 17.56 5.98 -4.14
CA THR A 214 18.79 5.85 -4.93
C THR A 214 18.60 6.32 -6.36
N LYS A 215 17.45 6.02 -6.98
CA LYS A 215 17.10 6.38 -8.35
C LYS A 215 17.20 7.88 -8.62
N TYR A 216 16.75 8.70 -7.67
CA TYR A 216 16.70 10.17 -7.84
C TYR A 216 17.81 10.93 -7.12
N ARG A 217 18.78 10.24 -6.55
CA ARG A 217 19.87 10.87 -5.80
C ARG A 217 20.68 11.85 -6.65
N ASP A 218 21.02 11.46 -7.89
CA ASP A 218 21.79 12.30 -8.79
C ASP A 218 20.98 13.53 -9.24
N LEU A 219 19.66 13.36 -9.45
CA LEU A 219 18.77 14.48 -9.77
C LEU A 219 18.65 15.45 -8.58
N GLN A 220 18.61 14.96 -7.36
CA GLN A 220 18.58 15.79 -6.17
C GLN A 220 19.83 16.66 -6.09
N ILE A 221 21.01 16.10 -6.31
CA ILE A 221 22.29 16.83 -6.29
C ILE A 221 22.36 17.92 -7.38
N GLU A 222 21.78 17.69 -8.56
CA GLU A 222 21.77 18.67 -9.66
C GLU A 222 20.82 19.85 -9.41
N VAL A 223 19.81 19.68 -8.58
CA VAL A 223 18.77 20.68 -8.32
C VAL A 223 19.01 21.48 -7.03
N GLU A 224 19.90 20.99 -6.14
CA GLU A 224 20.35 21.72 -4.94
C GLU A 224 21.28 22.88 -5.31
#